data_6ffc389eeed15255c1be0a0461b09291
#
_entry.id   6ffc389eeed15255c1be0a0461b09291
#
_cell.length_a   1.000
_cell.length_b   1.000
_cell.length_c   1.000
_cell.angle_alpha   90.00
_cell.angle_beta   90.00
_cell.angle_gamma   90.00
#
_symmetry.space_group_name_H-M   'P 1'
#
loop_
_entity.id
_entity.type
_entity.pdbx_description
1 polymer ?
#
loop_
_entity_poly.entity_id
_entity_poly.type
_entity_poly.pdbx_seq_one_letter_code
_entity_poly.pdbx_strand_id
1 'polypeptide(L)'
;MLACTSEPQKPAQEAAAPKPAEPTLFSGREAIYKMYIAARSWQADSQPFRLESQPTKGVTGQDGKYAVWRASFGSPGHRVAKTYTWSGVKEDDAPEPGISFGAEDSYNPENTFTKTFDLAFLKIDSDRAVQVANQHGGDKLLKQAPTTAIICAAEWDTHENFLLWHVQYGGTGNEAKLRVSVNATTGDFVRVEK
;
A
#
# COMPACT_ATOMS: atom_id res chain seq x y z
N MET A 1 50.11 -58.35 -5.88
CA MET A 1 48.66 -58.24 -5.76
C MET A 1 48.31 -57.02 -4.92
N LEU A 2 47.95 -55.94 -5.52
CA LEU A 2 47.55 -54.71 -4.83
C LEU A 2 46.03 -54.61 -4.88
N ALA A 3 45.35 -54.68 -3.72
CA ALA A 3 43.92 -54.53 -3.59
C ALA A 3 43.60 -53.03 -3.44
N CYS A 4 42.88 -52.48 -4.46
CA CYS A 4 42.26 -51.16 -4.35
C CYS A 4 40.97 -51.26 -3.54
N THR A 5 40.96 -50.62 -2.40
CA THR A 5 39.74 -50.43 -1.58
C THR A 5 39.08 -49.12 -2.00
N SER A 6 37.94 -49.22 -2.66
CA SER A 6 37.10 -48.05 -3.00
C SER A 6 36.27 -47.69 -1.76
N GLU A 7 36.49 -46.51 -1.19
CA GLU A 7 35.61 -45.93 -0.17
C GLU A 7 34.24 -45.49 -0.81
N PRO A 8 33.12 -45.77 -0.14
CA PRO A 8 31.83 -45.32 -0.63
C PRO A 8 31.67 -43.78 -0.44
N GLN A 9 31.45 -43.08 -1.54
CA GLN A 9 31.10 -41.66 -1.52
C GLN A 9 29.80 -41.45 -0.75
N LYS A 10 29.88 -40.61 0.29
CA LYS A 10 28.71 -40.12 1.06
C LYS A 10 27.78 -39.35 0.12
N PRO A 11 26.46 -39.62 0.10
CA PRO A 11 25.55 -38.85 -0.75
C PRO A 11 25.61 -37.38 -0.40
N ALA A 12 25.75 -36.54 -1.43
CA ALA A 12 25.68 -35.09 -1.30
C ALA A 12 24.33 -34.71 -0.69
N GLN A 13 24.37 -34.04 0.43
CA GLN A 13 23.21 -33.50 1.11
C GLN A 13 22.63 -32.40 0.21
N GLU A 14 21.48 -32.67 -0.39
CA GLU A 14 20.72 -31.74 -1.21
C GLU A 14 20.43 -30.51 -0.36
N ALA A 15 21.04 -29.38 -0.69
CA ALA A 15 20.84 -28.12 0.02
C ALA A 15 19.36 -27.75 -0.12
N ALA A 16 18.63 -27.74 0.99
CA ALA A 16 17.22 -27.29 1.02
C ALA A 16 17.12 -25.91 0.39
N ALA A 17 16.21 -25.75 -0.57
CA ALA A 17 15.94 -24.46 -1.19
C ALA A 17 15.70 -23.38 -0.11
N PRO A 18 16.27 -22.19 -0.24
CA PRO A 18 16.09 -21.13 0.75
C PRO A 18 14.59 -20.85 0.93
N LYS A 19 14.13 -20.89 2.18
CA LYS A 19 12.75 -20.55 2.54
C LYS A 19 12.48 -19.12 2.04
N PRO A 20 11.34 -18.86 1.36
CA PRO A 20 10.97 -17.52 0.95
C PRO A 20 11.07 -16.55 2.13
N ALA A 21 11.69 -15.40 1.92
CA ALA A 21 11.77 -14.37 2.95
C ALA A 21 10.37 -13.88 3.30
N GLU A 22 10.09 -13.70 4.58
CA GLU A 22 8.80 -13.13 5.01
C GLU A 22 8.67 -11.71 4.47
N PRO A 23 7.45 -11.29 4.02
CA PRO A 23 7.24 -9.95 3.50
C PRO A 23 7.45 -8.89 4.59
N THR A 24 8.12 -7.81 4.25
CA THR A 24 8.16 -6.61 5.09
C THR A 24 6.85 -5.84 4.88
N LEU A 25 6.12 -5.58 5.97
CA LEU A 25 4.85 -4.86 5.91
C LEU A 25 5.03 -3.43 6.44
N PHE A 26 4.51 -2.45 5.71
CA PHE A 26 4.48 -1.05 6.11
C PHE A 26 3.05 -0.54 6.27
N SER A 27 2.89 0.41 7.18
CA SER A 27 1.71 1.28 7.21
C SER A 27 1.74 2.28 6.06
N GLY A 28 0.61 2.93 5.80
CA GLY A 28 0.51 3.91 4.72
C GLY A 28 1.46 5.09 4.89
N ARG A 29 1.62 5.58 6.12
CA ARG A 29 2.54 6.70 6.41
C ARG A 29 4.00 6.28 6.21
N GLU A 30 4.40 5.12 6.69
CA GLU A 30 5.77 4.61 6.49
C GLU A 30 6.11 4.52 5.01
N ALA A 31 5.20 3.98 4.22
CA ALA A 31 5.38 3.79 2.77
C ALA A 31 5.43 5.13 2.01
N ILE A 32 4.47 6.04 2.26
CA ILE A 32 4.39 7.30 1.51
C ILE A 32 5.59 8.21 1.81
N TYR A 33 6.10 8.23 3.05
CA TYR A 33 7.27 9.04 3.38
C TYR A 33 8.52 8.59 2.61
N LYS A 34 8.71 7.28 2.43
CA LYS A 34 9.81 6.76 1.61
C LYS A 34 9.65 7.16 0.14
N MET A 35 8.45 7.01 -0.43
CA MET A 35 8.15 7.39 -1.80
C MET A 35 8.23 8.91 -2.03
N TYR A 36 7.84 9.70 -1.01
CA TYR A 36 7.91 11.16 -1.07
C TYR A 36 9.34 11.69 -1.21
N ILE A 37 10.31 11.08 -0.52
CA ILE A 37 11.74 11.44 -0.68
C ILE A 37 12.17 11.26 -2.14
N ALA A 38 11.80 10.14 -2.77
CA ALA A 38 12.09 9.88 -4.18
C ALA A 38 11.36 10.85 -5.12
N ALA A 39 10.08 11.15 -4.83
CA ALA A 39 9.28 12.08 -5.60
C ALA A 39 9.84 13.52 -5.54
N ARG A 40 10.31 13.97 -4.38
CA ARG A 40 10.96 15.29 -4.20
C ARG A 40 12.31 15.38 -4.91
N SER A 41 13.00 14.26 -5.09
CA SER A 41 14.23 14.22 -5.89
C SER A 41 13.95 14.29 -7.39
N TRP A 42 12.76 13.87 -7.84
CA TRP A 42 12.31 14.01 -9.22
C TRP A 42 11.83 15.42 -9.51
N GLN A 43 10.91 15.96 -8.70
CA GLN A 43 10.42 17.34 -8.82
C GLN A 43 10.31 17.96 -7.42
N ALA A 44 10.98 19.12 -7.23
CA ALA A 44 11.06 19.77 -5.93
C ALA A 44 9.71 20.28 -5.38
N ASP A 45 8.71 20.49 -6.23
CA ASP A 45 7.34 20.90 -5.87
C ASP A 45 6.36 19.73 -5.83
N SER A 46 6.87 18.49 -5.95
CA SER A 46 6.08 17.27 -5.98
C SER A 46 5.26 17.09 -4.70
N GLN A 47 3.95 16.85 -4.86
CA GLN A 47 3.01 16.57 -3.76
C GLN A 47 2.18 15.33 -4.11
N PRO A 48 1.84 14.47 -3.14
CA PRO A 48 0.97 13.34 -3.38
C PRO A 48 -0.47 13.79 -3.67
N PHE A 49 -1.17 13.05 -4.54
CA PHE A 49 -2.62 13.19 -4.71
C PHE A 49 -3.37 11.89 -4.44
N ARG A 50 -2.66 10.75 -4.40
CA ARG A 50 -3.25 9.45 -4.04
C ARG A 50 -2.20 8.55 -3.39
N LEU A 51 -2.60 7.83 -2.36
CA LEU A 51 -1.88 6.70 -1.79
C LEU A 51 -2.85 5.53 -1.73
N GLU A 52 -2.43 4.32 -2.12
CA GLU A 52 -3.25 3.12 -2.01
C GLU A 52 -2.41 1.87 -1.73
N SER A 53 -2.96 0.97 -0.90
CA SER A 53 -2.39 -0.35 -0.72
C SER A 53 -2.73 -1.24 -1.91
N GLN A 54 -1.82 -2.17 -2.24
CA GLN A 54 -2.04 -3.13 -3.31
C GLN A 54 -2.26 -4.53 -2.71
N PRO A 55 -3.20 -5.31 -3.26
CA PRO A 55 -3.37 -6.71 -2.86
C PRO A 55 -2.07 -7.48 -3.03
N THR A 56 -1.73 -8.28 -2.01
CA THR A 56 -0.55 -9.14 -2.02
C THR A 56 -0.95 -10.49 -1.43
N LYS A 57 -0.45 -11.58 -2.00
CA LYS A 57 -0.76 -12.94 -1.55
C LYS A 57 -0.41 -13.10 -0.05
N GLY A 58 -1.33 -13.65 0.70
CA GLY A 58 -1.14 -13.89 2.14
C GLY A 58 -1.23 -12.65 3.03
N VAL A 59 -1.42 -11.44 2.48
CA VAL A 59 -1.61 -10.21 3.25
C VAL A 59 -3.07 -9.78 3.19
N THR A 60 -3.75 -9.81 4.32
CA THR A 60 -5.17 -9.43 4.41
C THR A 60 -5.38 -7.93 4.64
N GLY A 61 -4.38 -7.21 5.12
CA GLY A 61 -4.46 -5.78 5.45
C GLY A 61 -5.34 -5.45 6.67
N GLN A 62 -5.73 -6.47 7.48
CA GLN A 62 -6.64 -6.28 8.62
C GLN A 62 -6.00 -5.50 9.78
N ASP A 63 -4.68 -5.42 9.80
CA ASP A 63 -3.90 -4.57 10.71
C ASP A 63 -3.51 -3.22 10.11
N GLY A 64 -3.99 -2.92 8.89
CA GLY A 64 -3.67 -1.69 8.17
C GLY A 64 -2.25 -1.65 7.58
N LYS A 65 -1.54 -2.78 7.54
CA LYS A 65 -0.19 -2.89 6.98
C LYS A 65 -0.20 -3.76 5.74
N TYR A 66 0.68 -3.39 4.78
CA TYR A 66 0.70 -4.05 3.46
C TYR A 66 2.13 -4.20 2.97
N ALA A 67 2.35 -5.23 2.14
CA ALA A 67 3.63 -5.49 1.51
C ALA A 67 3.88 -4.60 0.28
N VAL A 68 2.83 -4.04 -0.34
CA VAL A 68 2.95 -3.16 -1.50
C VAL A 68 2.05 -1.94 -1.33
N TRP A 69 2.64 -0.77 -1.55
CA TRP A 69 1.96 0.52 -1.60
C TRP A 69 2.26 1.25 -2.90
N ARG A 70 1.27 1.92 -3.45
CA ARG A 70 1.40 2.80 -4.61
C ARG A 70 1.02 4.22 -4.21
N ALA A 71 1.83 5.20 -4.61
CA ALA A 71 1.51 6.60 -4.42
C ALA A 71 1.73 7.38 -5.72
N SER A 72 0.76 8.22 -6.07
CA SER A 72 0.85 9.10 -7.23
C SER A 72 1.11 10.53 -6.77
N PHE A 73 2.10 11.15 -7.41
CA PHE A 73 2.56 12.51 -7.12
C PHE A 73 2.38 13.41 -8.34
N GLY A 74 1.93 14.62 -8.10
CA GLY A 74 1.86 15.67 -9.10
C GLY A 74 2.85 16.78 -8.81
N SER A 75 3.46 17.33 -9.85
CA SER A 75 4.21 18.59 -9.83
C SER A 75 3.38 19.68 -10.50
N PRO A 76 2.73 20.57 -9.71
CA PRO A 76 1.90 21.63 -10.28
C PRO A 76 2.67 22.60 -11.18
N GLY A 77 3.91 22.92 -10.81
CA GLY A 77 4.76 23.84 -11.56
C GLY A 77 5.19 23.31 -12.93
N HIS A 78 5.43 22.01 -13.03
CA HIS A 78 5.85 21.34 -14.28
C HIS A 78 4.68 20.68 -15.03
N ARG A 79 3.48 20.58 -14.40
CA ARG A 79 2.27 19.95 -14.94
C ARG A 79 2.49 18.49 -15.36
N VAL A 80 3.28 17.76 -14.56
CA VAL A 80 3.59 16.34 -14.74
C VAL A 80 3.23 15.56 -13.49
N ALA A 81 2.90 14.28 -13.67
CA ALA A 81 2.65 13.34 -12.60
C ALA A 81 3.55 12.11 -12.74
N LYS A 82 3.83 11.44 -11.63
CA LYS A 82 4.57 10.18 -11.60
C LYS A 82 4.06 9.32 -10.46
N THR A 83 3.92 8.02 -10.75
CA THR A 83 3.54 7.04 -9.75
C THR A 83 4.77 6.31 -9.24
N TYR A 84 4.84 6.17 -7.92
CA TYR A 84 5.85 5.41 -7.20
C TYR A 84 5.20 4.20 -6.53
N THR A 85 5.95 3.12 -6.45
CA THR A 85 5.53 1.91 -5.75
C THR A 85 6.61 1.52 -4.76
N TRP A 86 6.23 1.27 -3.52
CA TRP A 86 7.06 0.61 -2.53
C TRP A 86 6.64 -0.86 -2.42
N SER A 87 7.60 -1.78 -2.47
CA SER A 87 7.39 -3.21 -2.27
C SER A 87 8.33 -3.74 -1.18
N GLY A 88 7.78 -4.51 -0.24
CA GLY A 88 8.49 -5.23 0.81
C GLY A 88 8.47 -6.75 0.60
N VAL A 89 8.11 -7.21 -0.59
CA VAL A 89 7.99 -8.63 -0.93
C VAL A 89 8.73 -8.93 -2.23
N LYS A 90 9.27 -10.14 -2.31
CA LYS A 90 9.84 -10.69 -3.55
C LYS A 90 8.96 -11.85 -4.01
N GLU A 91 8.04 -11.56 -4.91
CA GLU A 91 7.12 -12.51 -5.54
C GLU A 91 7.05 -12.23 -7.03
N ASP A 92 6.76 -13.26 -7.83
CA ASP A 92 6.74 -13.15 -9.30
C ASP A 92 5.72 -12.15 -9.82
N ASP A 93 4.59 -11.97 -9.10
CA ASP A 93 3.50 -11.06 -9.46
C ASP A 93 3.56 -9.71 -8.73
N ALA A 94 4.61 -9.45 -7.94
CA ALA A 94 4.79 -8.20 -7.21
C ALA A 94 5.95 -7.37 -7.82
N PRO A 95 5.94 -6.05 -7.66
CA PRO A 95 7.11 -5.23 -7.97
C PRO A 95 8.33 -5.65 -7.17
N GLU A 96 9.53 -5.52 -7.74
CA GLU A 96 10.79 -5.80 -7.04
C GLU A 96 10.86 -5.03 -5.70
N PRO A 97 11.47 -5.64 -4.65
CA PRO A 97 11.60 -5.00 -3.35
C PRO A 97 12.27 -3.63 -3.41
N GLY A 98 11.75 -2.70 -2.62
CA GLY A 98 12.23 -1.32 -2.58
C GLY A 98 11.27 -0.34 -3.26
N ILE A 99 11.82 0.75 -3.79
CA ILE A 99 11.03 1.79 -4.48
C ILE A 99 11.27 1.69 -5.98
N SER A 100 10.17 1.56 -6.72
CA SER A 100 10.13 1.67 -8.17
C SER A 100 9.22 2.82 -8.59
N PHE A 101 9.30 3.24 -9.86
CA PHE A 101 8.47 4.33 -10.38
C PHE A 101 8.11 4.08 -11.83
N GLY A 102 6.94 4.60 -12.23
CA GLY A 102 6.45 4.56 -13.58
C GLY A 102 6.98 5.69 -14.47
N ALA A 103 6.49 5.74 -15.70
CA ALA A 103 6.72 6.86 -16.61
C ALA A 103 6.06 8.14 -16.09
N GLU A 104 6.49 9.27 -16.62
CA GLU A 104 5.79 10.53 -16.42
C GLU A 104 4.50 10.57 -17.24
N ASP A 105 3.50 11.24 -16.69
CA ASP A 105 2.22 11.52 -17.33
C ASP A 105 1.89 13.01 -17.17
N SER A 106 0.94 13.50 -17.95
CA SER A 106 0.44 14.86 -17.84
C SER A 106 -0.34 15.04 -16.52
N TYR A 107 -0.19 16.20 -15.89
CA TYR A 107 -0.91 16.57 -14.68
C TYR A 107 -1.62 17.93 -14.85
N ASN A 108 -2.89 17.96 -14.52
CA ASN A 108 -3.64 19.21 -14.44
C ASN A 108 -3.91 19.55 -12.95
N PRO A 109 -3.28 20.59 -12.38
CA PRO A 109 -3.46 20.98 -10.99
C PRO A 109 -4.89 21.48 -10.67
N GLU A 110 -5.68 21.84 -11.67
CA GLU A 110 -7.08 22.25 -11.50
C GLU A 110 -8.05 21.07 -11.45
N ASN A 111 -7.57 19.85 -11.75
CA ASN A 111 -8.39 18.65 -11.71
C ASN A 111 -8.70 18.28 -10.25
N THR A 112 -9.97 18.33 -9.89
CA THR A 112 -10.45 18.03 -8.53
C THR A 112 -10.28 16.57 -8.11
N PHE A 113 -10.22 15.63 -9.06
CA PHE A 113 -10.02 14.19 -8.79
C PHE A 113 -8.56 13.84 -8.50
N THR A 114 -7.62 14.70 -8.88
CA THR A 114 -6.19 14.51 -8.63
C THR A 114 -5.60 15.67 -7.82
N LYS A 115 -6.42 16.23 -6.91
CA LYS A 115 -5.98 17.32 -6.05
C LYS A 115 -4.88 16.85 -5.12
N THR A 116 -3.72 17.51 -5.19
CA THR A 116 -2.59 17.23 -4.31
C THR A 116 -2.88 17.65 -2.87
N PHE A 117 -2.25 16.97 -1.93
CA PHE A 117 -2.34 17.28 -0.51
C PHE A 117 -0.94 17.35 0.14
N ASP A 118 -0.85 18.11 1.21
CA ASP A 118 0.34 18.15 2.05
C ASP A 118 0.33 16.94 3.00
N LEU A 119 1.48 16.28 3.16
CA LEU A 119 1.64 15.17 4.10
C LEU A 119 1.38 15.56 5.57
N ALA A 120 1.41 16.85 5.90
CA ALA A 120 1.02 17.35 7.21
C ALA A 120 -0.45 17.04 7.58
N PHE A 121 -1.32 16.81 6.60
CA PHE A 121 -2.70 16.37 6.81
C PHE A 121 -2.82 14.87 7.09
N LEU A 122 -1.84 14.06 6.70
CA LEU A 122 -1.82 12.62 6.96
C LEU A 122 -1.27 12.32 8.37
N LYS A 123 -2.02 12.68 9.41
CA LYS A 123 -1.64 12.49 10.82
C LYS A 123 -2.01 11.11 11.34
N ILE A 124 -3.14 10.59 10.89
CA ILE A 124 -3.66 9.26 11.24
C ILE A 124 -3.14 8.27 10.21
N ASP A 125 -2.61 7.15 10.69
CA ASP A 125 -2.07 6.11 9.83
C ASP A 125 -3.13 5.08 9.43
N SER A 126 -2.82 4.24 8.46
CA SER A 126 -3.73 3.22 7.92
C SER A 126 -4.21 2.21 8.95
N ASP A 127 -3.38 1.84 9.93
CA ASP A 127 -3.76 0.95 11.03
C ASP A 127 -4.88 1.54 11.89
N ARG A 128 -4.77 2.82 12.23
CA ARG A 128 -5.82 3.53 12.98
C ARG A 128 -7.08 3.70 12.13
N ALA A 129 -6.95 4.00 10.84
CA ALA A 129 -8.09 4.10 9.93
C ALA A 129 -8.87 2.78 9.86
N VAL A 130 -8.17 1.64 9.77
CA VAL A 130 -8.79 0.30 9.80
C VAL A 130 -9.50 0.04 11.14
N GLN A 131 -8.91 0.43 12.28
CA GLN A 131 -9.55 0.29 13.59
C GLN A 131 -10.87 1.06 13.66
N VAL A 132 -10.91 2.29 13.15
CA VAL A 132 -12.15 3.10 13.11
C VAL A 132 -13.16 2.45 12.17
N ALA A 133 -12.76 2.02 10.99
CA ALA A 133 -13.65 1.37 10.03
C ALA A 133 -14.24 0.06 10.57
N ASN A 134 -13.46 -0.72 11.36
CA ASN A 134 -13.94 -1.92 12.02
C ASN A 134 -15.12 -1.62 12.95
N GLN A 135 -15.04 -0.55 13.75
CA GLN A 135 -16.12 -0.09 14.64
C GLN A 135 -17.38 0.34 13.88
N HIS A 136 -17.24 0.73 12.60
CA HIS A 136 -18.35 1.20 11.75
C HIS A 136 -18.80 0.19 10.69
N GLY A 137 -18.76 -1.10 11.04
CA GLY A 137 -19.32 -2.19 10.24
C GLY A 137 -18.31 -3.24 9.83
N GLY A 138 -17.01 -2.94 9.83
CA GLY A 138 -15.94 -3.87 9.47
C GLY A 138 -15.91 -5.11 10.34
N ASP A 139 -16.03 -4.97 11.68
CA ASP A 139 -16.05 -6.09 12.62
C ASP A 139 -17.19 -7.09 12.33
N LYS A 140 -18.37 -6.58 11.96
CA LYS A 140 -19.51 -7.44 11.61
C LYS A 140 -19.21 -8.24 10.35
N LEU A 141 -18.59 -7.61 9.35
CA LEU A 141 -18.24 -8.27 8.10
C LEU A 141 -17.12 -9.30 8.32
N LEU A 142 -16.08 -8.97 9.07
CA LEU A 142 -14.96 -9.87 9.38
C LEU A 142 -15.39 -11.08 10.22
N LYS A 143 -16.37 -10.93 11.11
CA LYS A 143 -16.97 -12.10 11.83
C LYS A 143 -17.66 -13.06 10.88
N GLN A 144 -18.27 -12.58 9.80
CA GLN A 144 -18.94 -13.42 8.79
C GLN A 144 -17.95 -14.02 7.77
N ALA A 145 -16.90 -13.28 7.45
CA ALA A 145 -15.88 -13.66 6.47
C ALA A 145 -14.47 -13.27 6.96
N PRO A 146 -13.84 -14.08 7.83
CA PRO A 146 -12.59 -13.72 8.54
C PRO A 146 -11.39 -13.49 7.61
N THR A 147 -11.41 -14.02 6.39
CA THR A 147 -10.33 -13.87 5.41
C THR A 147 -10.55 -12.70 4.46
N THR A 148 -11.56 -11.86 4.70
CA THR A 148 -11.83 -10.68 3.87
C THR A 148 -10.62 -9.76 3.87
N ALA A 149 -10.12 -9.47 2.66
CA ALA A 149 -9.05 -8.50 2.47
C ALA A 149 -9.59 -7.07 2.71
N ILE A 150 -8.75 -6.25 3.31
CA ILE A 150 -8.98 -4.81 3.46
C ILE A 150 -8.00 -4.09 2.54
N ILE A 151 -8.44 -3.02 1.91
CA ILE A 151 -7.64 -2.14 1.06
C ILE A 151 -7.80 -0.73 1.59
N CYS A 152 -6.71 -0.01 1.74
CA CYS A 152 -6.68 1.38 2.19
C CYS A 152 -6.25 2.30 1.05
N ALA A 153 -6.97 3.40 0.85
CA ALA A 153 -6.54 4.48 -0.03
C ALA A 153 -6.69 5.82 0.68
N ALA A 154 -5.75 6.74 0.44
CA ALA A 154 -5.85 8.12 0.93
C ALA A 154 -5.86 9.10 -0.25
N GLU A 155 -6.82 10.01 -0.23
CA GLU A 155 -6.98 11.05 -1.23
C GLU A 155 -7.70 12.27 -0.66
N TRP A 156 -7.52 13.42 -1.30
CA TRP A 156 -8.21 14.64 -0.89
C TRP A 156 -9.65 14.63 -1.37
N ASP A 157 -10.59 14.72 -0.44
CA ASP A 157 -11.99 14.92 -0.74
C ASP A 157 -12.26 16.43 -0.95
N THR A 158 -12.57 16.82 -2.18
CA THR A 158 -12.80 18.23 -2.52
C THR A 158 -14.15 18.74 -2.04
N HIS A 159 -15.12 17.87 -1.78
CA HIS A 159 -16.42 18.22 -1.25
C HIS A 159 -16.32 18.53 0.25
N GLU A 160 -15.67 17.66 1.01
CA GLU A 160 -15.45 17.81 2.44
C GLU A 160 -14.26 18.75 2.76
N ASN A 161 -13.39 18.98 1.77
CA ASN A 161 -12.18 19.80 1.87
C ASN A 161 -11.17 19.34 2.93
N PHE A 162 -11.00 18.02 3.08
CA PHE A 162 -9.96 17.41 3.90
C PHE A 162 -9.49 16.06 3.34
N LEU A 163 -8.38 15.55 3.87
CA LEU A 163 -7.82 14.27 3.48
C LEU A 163 -8.60 13.12 4.12
N LEU A 164 -9.01 12.14 3.29
CA LEU A 164 -9.71 10.94 3.73
C LEU A 164 -8.84 9.70 3.59
N TRP A 165 -8.98 8.79 4.52
CA TRP A 165 -8.77 7.37 4.34
C TRP A 165 -10.06 6.70 3.88
N HIS A 166 -10.01 5.97 2.78
CA HIS A 166 -11.05 5.05 2.30
C HIS A 166 -10.62 3.64 2.65
N VAL A 167 -11.32 3.01 3.58
CA VAL A 167 -11.08 1.63 4.01
C VAL A 167 -12.12 0.74 3.36
N GLN A 168 -11.68 -0.16 2.48
CA GLN A 168 -12.53 -0.99 1.63
C GLN A 168 -12.38 -2.47 1.99
N TYR A 169 -13.48 -3.17 2.17
CA TYR A 169 -13.52 -4.58 2.56
C TYR A 169 -13.99 -5.46 1.39
N GLY A 170 -13.19 -6.48 1.05
CA GLY A 170 -13.56 -7.52 0.08
C GLY A 170 -13.37 -7.18 -1.39
N GLY A 171 -12.76 -6.04 -1.69
CA GLY A 171 -12.49 -5.61 -3.06
C GLY A 171 -12.32 -4.10 -3.16
N THR A 172 -12.14 -3.60 -4.38
CA THR A 172 -12.03 -2.17 -4.69
C THR A 172 -13.25 -1.67 -5.45
N GLY A 173 -13.54 -0.39 -5.36
CA GLY A 173 -14.63 0.22 -6.11
C GLY A 173 -15.97 -0.49 -5.85
N ASN A 174 -16.68 -0.86 -6.92
CA ASN A 174 -18.00 -1.49 -6.83
C ASN A 174 -17.99 -2.95 -6.31
N GLU A 175 -16.80 -3.56 -6.18
CA GLU A 175 -16.66 -4.91 -5.63
C GLU A 175 -16.57 -4.89 -4.09
N ALA A 176 -16.32 -3.73 -3.50
CA ALA A 176 -16.23 -3.61 -2.05
C ALA A 176 -17.59 -3.89 -1.39
N LYS A 177 -17.59 -4.79 -0.40
CA LYS A 177 -18.77 -5.14 0.40
C LYS A 177 -19.11 -4.06 1.44
N LEU A 178 -18.10 -3.33 1.85
CA LEU A 178 -18.20 -2.20 2.76
C LEU A 178 -17.07 -1.23 2.43
N ARG A 179 -17.38 0.06 2.45
CA ARG A 179 -16.41 1.13 2.31
C ARG A 179 -16.67 2.18 3.39
N VAL A 180 -15.63 2.51 4.15
CA VAL A 180 -15.71 3.47 5.27
C VAL A 180 -14.70 4.58 5.05
N SER A 181 -15.16 5.83 5.16
CA SER A 181 -14.29 7.01 5.13
C SER A 181 -13.96 7.47 6.54
N VAL A 182 -12.66 7.73 6.76
CA VAL A 182 -12.11 8.23 8.03
C VAL A 182 -11.27 9.48 7.73
N ASN A 183 -11.44 10.53 8.53
CA ASN A 183 -10.63 11.74 8.39
C ASN A 183 -9.15 11.43 8.73
N ALA A 184 -8.27 11.61 7.75
CA ALA A 184 -6.85 11.26 7.88
C ALA A 184 -6.06 12.22 8.80
N THR A 185 -6.66 13.34 9.21
CA THR A 185 -6.05 14.31 10.11
C THR A 185 -6.47 14.09 11.56
N THR A 186 -7.77 13.81 11.80
CA THR A 186 -8.33 13.70 13.16
C THR A 186 -8.58 12.26 13.60
N GLY A 187 -8.78 11.34 12.67
CA GLY A 187 -9.15 9.95 12.94
C GLY A 187 -10.65 9.76 13.16
N ASP A 188 -11.45 10.79 12.90
CA ASP A 188 -12.90 10.69 13.06
C ASP A 188 -13.52 9.88 11.91
N PHE A 189 -14.55 9.10 12.25
CA PHE A 189 -15.42 8.49 11.27
C PHE A 189 -16.18 9.59 10.49
N VAL A 190 -16.22 9.45 9.16
CA VAL A 190 -16.93 10.41 8.30
C VAL A 190 -18.23 9.80 7.78
N ARG A 191 -18.13 8.69 7.06
CA ARG A 191 -19.32 8.03 6.48
C ARG A 191 -19.05 6.59 6.07
N VAL A 192 -20.11 5.82 5.91
CA VAL A 192 -20.13 4.61 5.08
C VAL A 192 -20.48 5.04 3.67
N GLU A 193 -19.64 4.71 2.71
CA GLU A 193 -19.86 5.02 1.30
C GLU A 193 -20.81 3.97 0.68
N LYS A 194 -21.63 4.41 -0.26
CA LYS A 194 -22.58 3.55 -0.98
C LYS A 194 -22.03 3.16 -2.34
#